data_75dd9c346f57d55b6b6a533086cf5bf7
#
_entry.id   75dd9c346f57d55b6b6a533086cf5bf7
#
_cell.length_a   1.000
_cell.length_b   1.000
_cell.length_c   1.000
_cell.angle_alpha   90.00
_cell.angle_beta   90.00
_cell.angle_gamma   90.00
#
_symmetry.space_group_name_H-M   'P 1'
#
loop_
_entity.id
_entity.type
_entity.pdbx_description
1 polymer ?
#
loop_
_entity_poly.entity_id
_entity_poly.type
_entity_poly.pdbx_seq_one_letter_code
_entity_poly.pdbx_strand_id
1 'polypeptide(L)'
;SAEEVQTAEEEARRIAQELHREAVKTGNTEKEIEVPRTESSERRKKKAHEEDEKEKKQGGLGKEIFEWVKIIVSAALIAFVLNTFIIANSEVPSGSMENTIMTGDRVIGSRLSYRFEDPKRGDIAIFRFPDNEKIYYVKRIIGLPGETVDIVDGKVYINGSDEPLDEPYIREPMIPEAPMHFEVPENS
;
A
#
# COMPACT_ATOMS: atom_id res chain seq x y z
N SER A 1 2.24 -29.14 -49.98
CA SER A 1 3.10 -29.70 -48.93
C SER A 1 4.23 -28.71 -48.62
N ALA A 2 4.79 -28.75 -47.41
CA ALA A 2 5.84 -27.81 -47.02
C ALA A 2 7.09 -27.88 -47.91
N GLU A 3 7.35 -29.02 -48.51
CA GLU A 3 8.46 -29.28 -49.46
C GLU A 3 8.29 -28.53 -50.79
N GLU A 4 7.08 -28.43 -51.29
CA GLU A 4 6.78 -27.71 -52.56
C GLU A 4 6.95 -26.17 -52.40
N VAL A 5 6.71 -25.65 -51.22
CA VAL A 5 6.90 -24.20 -50.93
C VAL A 5 8.41 -23.86 -50.85
N GLN A 6 9.20 -24.74 -50.22
CA GLN A 6 10.66 -24.55 -50.16
C GLN A 6 11.35 -24.61 -51.50
N THR A 7 10.93 -25.53 -52.37
CA THR A 7 11.47 -25.62 -53.73
C THR A 7 11.10 -24.40 -54.57
N ALA A 8 9.88 -23.85 -54.43
CA ALA A 8 9.48 -22.63 -55.14
C ALA A 8 10.23 -21.38 -54.67
N GLU A 9 10.55 -21.26 -53.38
CA GLU A 9 11.36 -20.18 -52.86
C GLU A 9 12.84 -20.22 -53.30
N GLU A 10 13.42 -21.44 -53.37
CA GLU A 10 14.78 -21.61 -53.88
C GLU A 10 14.88 -21.28 -55.36
N GLU A 11 13.87 -21.66 -56.13
CA GLU A 11 13.84 -21.35 -57.57
C GLU A 11 13.65 -19.87 -57.83
N ALA A 12 12.79 -19.19 -57.05
CA ALA A 12 12.63 -17.75 -57.11
C ALA A 12 13.92 -16.99 -56.75
N ARG A 13 14.70 -17.47 -55.80
CA ARG A 13 16.00 -16.88 -55.42
C ARG A 13 17.07 -17.07 -56.51
N ARG A 14 17.07 -18.22 -57.18
CA ARG A 14 17.98 -18.48 -58.33
C ARG A 14 17.67 -17.52 -59.49
N ILE A 15 16.41 -17.40 -59.86
CA ILE A 15 15.97 -16.50 -60.94
C ILE A 15 16.31 -15.02 -60.60
N ALA A 16 16.09 -14.61 -59.36
CA ALA A 16 16.44 -13.25 -58.93
C ALA A 16 17.98 -12.97 -58.99
N GLN A 17 18.80 -13.95 -58.63
CA GLN A 17 20.24 -13.84 -58.72
C GLN A 17 20.73 -13.82 -60.16
N GLU A 18 20.08 -14.56 -61.06
CA GLU A 18 20.45 -14.61 -62.48
C GLU A 18 20.08 -13.31 -63.19
N LEU A 19 18.90 -12.75 -62.92
CA LEU A 19 18.45 -11.45 -63.40
C LEU A 19 19.37 -10.31 -62.91
N HIS A 20 19.82 -10.38 -61.64
CA HIS A 20 20.76 -9.40 -61.12
C HIS A 20 22.16 -9.51 -61.79
N ARG A 21 22.62 -10.72 -62.08
CA ARG A 21 23.87 -10.93 -62.85
C ARG A 21 23.81 -10.40 -64.30
N GLU A 22 22.66 -10.57 -64.95
CA GLU A 22 22.47 -10.05 -66.31
C GLU A 22 22.34 -8.53 -66.28
N ALA A 23 21.66 -7.92 -65.34
CA ALA A 23 21.56 -6.48 -65.19
C ALA A 23 22.93 -5.83 -64.96
N VAL A 24 23.81 -6.47 -64.18
CA VAL A 24 25.21 -6.00 -63.99
C VAL A 24 26.05 -6.15 -65.21
N LYS A 25 25.86 -7.16 -66.09
CA LYS A 25 26.59 -7.38 -67.31
C LYS A 25 26.22 -6.42 -68.45
N THR A 26 24.96 -5.92 -68.42
CA THR A 26 24.47 -5.02 -69.50
C THR A 26 24.70 -3.53 -69.21
N GLY A 27 25.31 -3.19 -68.07
CA GLY A 27 25.65 -1.81 -67.71
C GLY A 27 24.48 -0.83 -67.63
N ASN A 28 23.24 -1.36 -67.46
CA ASN A 28 22.01 -0.55 -67.37
C ASN A 28 21.59 -0.35 -65.91
N THR A 29 22.49 0.20 -65.14
CA THR A 29 22.18 0.79 -63.86
C THR A 29 21.74 2.22 -64.08
N GLU A 30 20.46 2.49 -63.79
CA GLU A 30 19.77 3.77 -63.85
C GLU A 30 18.84 3.98 -65.06
N LYS A 31 17.75 3.25 -65.05
CA LYS A 31 16.47 3.80 -65.40
C LYS A 31 15.48 3.38 -64.33
N GLU A 32 15.25 4.33 -63.42
CA GLU A 32 14.14 4.29 -62.48
C GLU A 32 12.85 4.08 -63.29
N ILE A 33 12.28 2.88 -63.18
CA ILE A 33 10.97 2.60 -63.77
C ILE A 33 9.96 3.35 -62.90
N GLU A 34 9.64 4.56 -63.30
CA GLU A 34 8.53 5.32 -62.77
C GLU A 34 7.24 4.56 -63.09
N VAL A 35 6.82 3.69 -62.14
CA VAL A 35 5.49 3.09 -62.18
C VAL A 35 4.52 4.24 -61.95
N PRO A 36 3.57 4.51 -62.87
CA PRO A 36 2.63 5.60 -62.67
C PRO A 36 1.84 5.36 -61.38
N ARG A 37 2.15 6.12 -60.34
CA ARG A 37 1.42 6.14 -59.07
C ARG A 37 0.04 6.69 -59.37
N THR A 38 -0.92 5.79 -59.51
CA THR A 38 -2.34 6.19 -59.62
C THR A 38 -2.75 6.78 -58.28
N GLU A 39 -3.31 8.00 -58.29
CA GLU A 39 -3.83 8.72 -57.12
C GLU A 39 -4.76 7.86 -56.25
N SER A 40 -5.29 6.79 -56.80
CA SER A 40 -6.14 5.82 -56.07
C SER A 40 -5.36 4.97 -55.05
N SER A 41 -4.06 4.68 -55.30
CA SER A 41 -3.25 3.87 -54.38
C SER A 41 -2.77 4.68 -53.16
N GLU A 42 -2.49 5.96 -53.36
CA GLU A 42 -2.13 6.87 -52.25
C GLU A 42 -3.33 7.21 -51.35
N ARG A 43 -4.51 7.40 -51.95
CA ARG A 43 -5.74 7.61 -51.19
C ARG A 43 -6.14 6.38 -50.36
N ARG A 44 -5.91 5.16 -50.88
CA ARG A 44 -6.15 3.93 -50.11
C ARG A 44 -5.15 3.76 -48.96
N LYS A 45 -3.87 4.04 -49.17
CA LYS A 45 -2.85 3.98 -48.11
C LYS A 45 -3.08 5.04 -47.03
N LYS A 46 -3.47 6.29 -47.41
CA LYS A 46 -3.81 7.33 -46.44
C LYS A 46 -5.06 6.97 -45.63
N LYS A 47 -6.11 6.44 -46.28
CA LYS A 47 -7.30 5.99 -45.55
C LYS A 47 -7.04 4.85 -44.58
N ALA A 48 -6.26 3.84 -45.00
CA ALA A 48 -5.89 2.73 -44.12
C ALA A 48 -5.05 3.20 -42.92
N HIS A 49 -4.15 4.18 -43.13
CA HIS A 49 -3.34 4.72 -42.03
C HIS A 49 -4.16 5.62 -41.07
N GLU A 50 -5.15 6.35 -41.59
CA GLU A 50 -6.08 7.15 -40.77
C GLU A 50 -7.08 6.27 -39.98
N GLU A 51 -7.51 5.14 -40.56
CA GLU A 51 -8.37 4.17 -39.89
C GLU A 51 -7.61 3.43 -38.77
N ASP A 52 -6.38 2.98 -39.02
CA ASP A 52 -5.51 2.37 -38.01
C ASP A 52 -5.12 3.33 -36.86
N GLU A 53 -4.92 4.62 -37.16
CA GLU A 53 -4.67 5.62 -36.10
C GLU A 53 -5.94 5.95 -35.30
N LYS A 54 -7.10 5.90 -35.90
CA LYS A 54 -8.39 6.12 -35.21
C LYS A 54 -8.77 4.94 -34.32
N GLU A 55 -8.55 3.71 -34.80
CA GLU A 55 -8.76 2.52 -33.97
C GLU A 55 -7.80 2.46 -32.77
N LYS A 56 -6.52 2.81 -32.95
CA LYS A 56 -5.55 2.90 -31.86
C LYS A 56 -5.91 3.98 -30.84
N LYS A 57 -6.47 5.11 -31.26
CA LYS A 57 -6.86 6.20 -30.34
C LYS A 57 -8.16 5.92 -29.58
N GLN A 58 -9.11 5.17 -30.15
CA GLN A 58 -10.36 4.84 -29.46
C GLN A 58 -10.27 3.64 -28.53
N GLY A 59 -9.34 2.69 -28.80
CA GLY A 59 -9.12 1.55 -27.91
C GLY A 59 -8.19 1.82 -26.71
N GLY A 60 -7.37 2.88 -26.77
CA GLY A 60 -6.35 3.18 -25.75
C GLY A 60 -6.92 3.89 -24.54
N LEU A 61 -7.66 4.97 -24.72
CA LEU A 61 -8.17 5.82 -23.64
C LEU A 61 -9.07 5.07 -22.64
N GLY A 62 -9.98 4.24 -23.13
CA GLY A 62 -10.86 3.46 -22.25
C GLY A 62 -10.11 2.42 -21.41
N LYS A 63 -9.10 1.76 -21.99
CA LYS A 63 -8.26 0.81 -21.27
C LYS A 63 -7.36 1.52 -20.25
N GLU A 64 -6.76 2.63 -20.61
CA GLU A 64 -5.95 3.44 -19.70
C GLU A 64 -6.78 3.96 -18.52
N ILE A 65 -7.95 4.53 -18.79
CA ILE A 65 -8.87 4.99 -17.73
C ILE A 65 -9.24 3.81 -16.82
N PHE A 66 -9.54 2.65 -17.36
CA PHE A 66 -9.88 1.46 -16.58
C PHE A 66 -8.73 0.97 -15.69
N GLU A 67 -7.48 1.02 -16.18
CA GLU A 67 -6.30 0.72 -15.37
C GLU A 67 -6.11 1.73 -14.23
N TRP A 68 -6.26 3.02 -14.51
CA TRP A 68 -6.21 4.06 -13.48
C TRP A 68 -7.33 3.89 -12.43
N VAL A 69 -8.54 3.57 -12.85
CA VAL A 69 -9.67 3.30 -11.94
C VAL A 69 -9.36 2.10 -11.03
N LYS A 70 -8.82 1.02 -11.56
CA LYS A 70 -8.38 -0.13 -10.74
C LYS A 70 -7.36 0.27 -9.68
N ILE A 71 -6.36 1.07 -10.06
CA ILE A 71 -5.32 1.54 -9.14
C ILE A 71 -5.95 2.40 -8.04
N ILE A 72 -6.81 3.35 -8.39
CA ILE A 72 -7.47 4.22 -7.42
C ILE A 72 -8.37 3.42 -6.48
N VAL A 73 -9.18 2.50 -7.02
CA VAL A 73 -10.08 1.65 -6.22
C VAL A 73 -9.29 0.73 -5.29
N SER A 74 -8.20 0.12 -5.78
CA SER A 74 -7.36 -0.73 -4.93
C SER A 74 -6.66 0.06 -3.82
N ALA A 75 -6.14 1.25 -4.13
CA ALA A 75 -5.53 2.12 -3.14
C ALA A 75 -6.55 2.59 -2.09
N ALA A 76 -7.76 2.99 -2.52
CA ALA A 76 -8.83 3.37 -1.61
C ALA A 76 -9.27 2.20 -0.71
N LEU A 77 -9.35 0.98 -1.26
CA LEU A 77 -9.68 -0.22 -0.49
C LEU A 77 -8.60 -0.53 0.55
N ILE A 78 -7.34 -0.48 0.17
CA ILE A 78 -6.21 -0.69 1.08
C ILE A 78 -6.24 0.37 2.19
N ALA A 79 -6.37 1.65 1.84
CA ALA A 79 -6.46 2.74 2.82
C ALA A 79 -7.65 2.56 3.78
N PHE A 80 -8.80 2.14 3.27
CA PHE A 80 -9.98 1.84 4.07
C PHE A 80 -9.73 0.70 5.07
N VAL A 81 -9.13 -0.41 4.61
CA VAL A 81 -8.78 -1.56 5.46
C VAL A 81 -7.77 -1.14 6.53
N LEU A 82 -6.70 -0.44 6.16
CA LEU A 82 -5.69 0.02 7.11
C LEU A 82 -6.30 0.94 8.17
N ASN A 83 -7.09 1.91 7.76
CA ASN A 83 -7.68 2.89 8.68
C ASN A 83 -8.77 2.28 9.57
N THR A 84 -9.50 1.27 9.08
CA THR A 84 -10.60 0.65 9.83
C THR A 84 -10.10 -0.42 10.80
N PHE A 85 -9.15 -1.24 10.39
CA PHE A 85 -8.77 -2.44 11.14
C PHE A 85 -7.40 -2.33 11.84
N ILE A 86 -6.51 -1.48 11.35
CA ILE A 86 -5.12 -1.43 11.84
C ILE A 86 -4.87 -0.18 12.69
N ILE A 87 -5.37 0.98 12.28
CA ILE A 87 -5.05 2.26 12.88
C ILE A 87 -6.16 2.74 13.80
N ALA A 88 -5.80 3.06 15.05
CA ALA A 88 -6.65 3.82 15.96
C ALA A 88 -6.11 5.26 16.02
N ASN A 89 -6.91 6.22 15.57
CA ASN A 89 -6.61 7.64 15.71
C ASN A 89 -7.47 8.20 16.85
N SER A 90 -6.84 8.79 17.84
CA SER A 90 -7.51 9.39 18.99
C SER A 90 -6.88 10.74 19.32
N GLU A 91 -7.72 11.69 19.72
CA GLU A 91 -7.29 12.95 20.30
C GLU A 91 -7.28 12.80 21.82
N VAL A 92 -6.26 13.36 22.47
CA VAL A 92 -6.07 13.25 23.91
C VAL A 92 -6.82 14.39 24.62
N PRO A 93 -7.93 14.10 25.31
CA PRO A 93 -8.79 15.14 25.91
C PRO A 93 -8.31 15.61 27.29
N SER A 94 -7.35 14.92 27.90
CA SER A 94 -6.95 15.20 29.30
C SER A 94 -5.45 15.09 29.52
N GLY A 95 -4.94 15.85 30.50
CA GLY A 95 -3.53 15.89 30.85
C GLY A 95 -3.01 14.71 31.70
N SER A 96 -3.79 13.64 31.89
CA SER A 96 -3.40 12.50 32.75
C SER A 96 -2.16 11.74 32.29
N MET A 97 -1.68 12.01 31.07
CA MET A 97 -0.47 11.41 30.47
C MET A 97 0.59 12.48 30.16
N GLU A 98 0.46 13.68 30.75
CA GLU A 98 1.44 14.76 30.57
C GLU A 98 2.85 14.30 30.95
N ASN A 99 3.84 14.88 30.29
CA ASN A 99 5.23 14.50 30.09
C ASN A 99 5.43 13.47 28.98
N THR A 100 4.49 12.56 28.74
CA THR A 100 4.59 11.57 27.64
C THR A 100 3.70 11.98 26.47
N ILE A 101 2.48 12.40 26.75
CA ILE A 101 1.47 12.80 25.75
C ILE A 101 0.73 14.04 26.29
N MET A 102 0.69 15.10 25.51
CA MET A 102 0.08 16.36 25.93
C MET A 102 -1.41 16.40 25.59
N THR A 103 -2.15 17.21 26.33
CA THR A 103 -3.55 17.49 25.98
C THR A 103 -3.66 18.13 24.61
N GLY A 104 -4.53 17.62 23.74
CA GLY A 104 -4.70 18.06 22.35
C GLY A 104 -3.81 17.33 21.34
N ASP A 105 -2.89 16.49 21.78
CA ASP A 105 -2.11 15.65 20.87
C ASP A 105 -2.99 14.64 20.16
N ARG A 106 -2.60 14.32 18.92
CA ARG A 106 -3.16 13.20 18.17
C ARG A 106 -2.26 11.99 18.28
N VAL A 107 -2.78 10.92 18.83
CA VAL A 107 -2.08 9.65 18.97
C VAL A 107 -2.58 8.65 17.94
N ILE A 108 -1.63 7.94 17.35
CA ILE A 108 -1.91 6.85 16.42
C ILE A 108 -1.51 5.56 17.10
N GLY A 109 -2.48 4.73 17.40
CA GLY A 109 -2.29 3.41 17.99
C GLY A 109 -2.51 2.30 16.99
N SER A 110 -1.88 1.15 17.23
CA SER A 110 -2.15 -0.09 16.53
C SER A 110 -3.31 -0.85 17.20
N ARG A 111 -4.31 -1.23 16.43
CA ARG A 111 -5.40 -2.11 16.91
C ARG A 111 -5.03 -3.58 16.92
N LEU A 112 -3.90 -3.92 16.29
CA LEU A 112 -3.48 -5.31 16.10
C LEU A 112 -2.43 -5.75 17.12
N SER A 113 -1.74 -4.83 17.81
CA SER A 113 -0.62 -5.16 18.69
C SER A 113 -1.00 -6.23 19.70
N TYR A 114 -2.05 -6.04 20.46
CA TYR A 114 -2.51 -7.00 21.49
C TYR A 114 -3.29 -8.21 20.93
N ARG A 115 -3.29 -8.41 19.60
CA ARG A 115 -3.73 -9.69 19.00
C ARG A 115 -2.58 -10.67 18.81
N PHE A 116 -1.36 -10.17 18.79
CA PHE A 116 -0.15 -10.95 18.47
C PHE A 116 0.88 -10.90 19.60
N GLU A 117 0.79 -9.92 20.49
CA GLU A 117 1.68 -9.74 21.62
C GLU A 117 0.86 -9.51 22.90
N ASP A 118 1.36 -10.04 24.02
CA ASP A 118 0.78 -9.76 25.32
C ASP A 118 1.13 -8.34 25.77
N PRO A 119 0.26 -7.67 26.54
CA PRO A 119 0.51 -6.35 27.08
C PRO A 119 1.71 -6.38 28.04
N LYS A 120 2.55 -5.34 27.94
CA LYS A 120 3.73 -5.19 28.82
C LYS A 120 3.50 -4.03 29.78
N ARG A 121 4.10 -4.16 30.99
CA ARG A 121 4.08 -3.06 31.95
C ARG A 121 4.78 -1.83 31.36
N GLY A 122 4.13 -0.68 31.50
CA GLY A 122 4.60 0.57 30.94
C GLY A 122 4.07 0.89 29.54
N ASP A 123 3.43 -0.07 28.82
CA ASP A 123 2.80 0.19 27.54
C ASP A 123 1.72 1.24 27.67
N ILE A 124 1.56 2.05 26.61
CA ILE A 124 0.47 3.02 26.53
C ILE A 124 -0.63 2.41 25.67
N ALA A 125 -1.77 2.14 26.31
CA ALA A 125 -2.94 1.56 25.68
C ALA A 125 -4.02 2.60 25.38
N ILE A 126 -4.64 2.48 24.19
CA ILE A 126 -5.84 3.20 23.82
C ILE A 126 -7.00 2.22 23.92
N PHE A 127 -7.95 2.49 24.80
CA PHE A 127 -9.10 1.61 25.02
C PHE A 127 -10.41 2.41 25.09
N ARG A 128 -11.51 1.73 24.89
CA ARG A 128 -12.83 2.33 25.03
C ARG A 128 -13.20 2.40 26.51
N PHE A 129 -13.72 3.56 26.93
CA PHE A 129 -14.18 3.72 28.30
C PHE A 129 -15.39 2.80 28.56
N PRO A 130 -15.35 1.94 29.59
CA PRO A 130 -16.40 0.92 29.81
C PRO A 130 -17.82 1.47 29.95
N ASP A 131 -18.00 2.61 30.65
CA ASP A 131 -19.30 3.22 30.86
C ASP A 131 -19.82 4.00 29.63
N ASN A 132 -18.94 4.32 28.68
CA ASN A 132 -19.26 4.98 27.42
C ASN A 132 -18.28 4.63 26.31
N GLU A 133 -18.54 3.57 25.57
CA GLU A 133 -17.69 3.06 24.50
C GLU A 133 -17.43 4.04 23.34
N LYS A 134 -18.10 5.18 23.30
CA LYS A 134 -17.85 6.25 22.33
C LYS A 134 -16.60 7.07 22.65
N ILE A 135 -16.14 6.99 23.91
CA ILE A 135 -14.98 7.73 24.41
C ILE A 135 -13.78 6.80 24.45
N TYR A 136 -12.66 7.28 23.91
CA TYR A 136 -11.39 6.59 24.01
C TYR A 136 -10.55 7.19 25.12
N TYR A 137 -9.96 6.33 25.94
CA TYR A 137 -8.97 6.70 26.94
C TYR A 137 -7.58 6.25 26.52
N VAL A 138 -6.59 7.04 26.89
CA VAL A 138 -5.17 6.74 26.71
C VAL A 138 -4.58 6.63 28.12
N LYS A 139 -4.09 5.46 28.51
CA LYS A 139 -3.53 5.18 29.82
C LYS A 139 -2.33 4.26 29.71
N ARG A 140 -1.49 4.30 30.76
CA ARG A 140 -0.35 3.40 30.89
C ARG A 140 -0.76 2.14 31.63
N ILE A 141 -0.30 0.98 31.16
CA ILE A 141 -0.49 -0.32 31.80
C ILE A 141 0.46 -0.43 32.98
N ILE A 142 -0.09 -0.63 34.18
CA ILE A 142 0.66 -0.79 35.41
C ILE A 142 0.63 -2.24 35.89
N GLY A 143 -0.56 -2.81 36.06
CA GLY A 143 -0.74 -4.21 36.41
C GLY A 143 -0.85 -5.10 35.18
N LEU A 144 -0.28 -6.28 35.22
CA LEU A 144 -0.40 -7.32 34.20
C LEU A 144 -1.36 -8.41 34.66
N PRO A 145 -1.94 -9.21 33.74
CA PRO A 145 -2.84 -10.31 34.10
C PRO A 145 -2.29 -11.21 35.24
N GLY A 146 -3.11 -11.48 36.23
CA GLY A 146 -2.77 -12.30 37.40
C GLY A 146 -1.96 -11.60 38.48
N GLU A 147 -1.66 -10.31 38.35
CA GLU A 147 -0.88 -9.56 39.33
C GLU A 147 -1.76 -8.84 40.35
N THR A 148 -1.16 -8.50 41.49
CA THR A 148 -1.72 -7.54 42.43
C THR A 148 -1.00 -6.20 42.34
N VAL A 149 -1.76 -5.12 42.48
CA VAL A 149 -1.25 -3.74 42.48
C VAL A 149 -1.66 -3.08 43.75
N ASP A 150 -0.72 -2.73 44.60
CA ASP A 150 -0.95 -2.02 45.86
C ASP A 150 -0.44 -0.57 45.71
N ILE A 151 -1.25 0.38 46.14
CA ILE A 151 -0.87 1.79 46.18
C ILE A 151 -0.84 2.20 47.64
N VAL A 152 0.36 2.49 48.15
CA VAL A 152 0.58 2.89 49.54
C VAL A 152 1.45 4.15 49.55
N ASP A 153 1.01 5.16 50.27
CA ASP A 153 1.68 6.44 50.41
C ASP A 153 2.10 7.07 49.07
N GLY A 154 1.24 6.91 48.05
CA GLY A 154 1.46 7.45 46.72
C GLY A 154 2.52 6.71 45.89
N LYS A 155 2.89 5.49 46.30
CA LYS A 155 3.81 4.61 45.56
C LYS A 155 3.11 3.34 45.17
N VAL A 156 3.47 2.82 44.00
CA VAL A 156 2.90 1.59 43.43
C VAL A 156 3.80 0.41 43.78
N TYR A 157 3.23 -0.68 44.25
CA TYR A 157 3.88 -1.96 44.55
C TYR A 157 3.21 -3.08 43.76
N ILE A 158 4.00 -3.99 43.21
CA ILE A 158 3.48 -5.10 42.41
C ILE A 158 3.72 -6.42 43.15
N ASN A 159 2.68 -7.26 43.21
CA ASN A 159 2.77 -8.60 43.81
C ASN A 159 3.35 -8.59 45.23
N GLY A 160 3.06 -7.56 46.03
CA GLY A 160 3.57 -7.42 47.38
C GLY A 160 5.07 -7.20 47.48
N SER A 161 5.68 -6.66 46.46
CA SER A 161 7.13 -6.30 46.46
C SER A 161 7.43 -5.32 47.60
N ASP A 162 8.62 -5.45 48.20
CA ASP A 162 9.13 -4.48 49.19
C ASP A 162 9.65 -3.19 48.55
N GLU A 163 9.93 -3.22 47.22
CA GLU A 163 10.43 -2.08 46.47
C GLU A 163 9.27 -1.51 45.59
N PRO A 164 9.08 -0.19 45.63
CA PRO A 164 8.07 0.45 44.76
C PRO A 164 8.50 0.36 43.29
N LEU A 165 7.49 0.36 42.40
CA LEU A 165 7.70 0.48 40.97
C LEU A 165 8.42 1.79 40.66
N ASP A 166 9.44 1.73 39.79
CA ASP A 166 10.11 2.92 39.25
C ASP A 166 9.23 3.58 38.18
N GLU A 167 8.76 4.77 38.47
CA GLU A 167 7.80 5.50 37.63
C GLU A 167 8.34 6.88 37.20
N PRO A 168 9.43 6.93 36.41
CA PRO A 168 10.08 8.20 36.01
C PRO A 168 9.19 9.08 35.12
N TYR A 169 8.09 8.56 34.63
CA TYR A 169 7.10 9.26 33.81
C TYR A 169 6.08 10.07 34.62
N ILE A 170 6.02 9.91 35.94
CA ILE A 170 5.12 10.68 36.80
C ILE A 170 5.68 12.10 36.97
N ARG A 171 4.88 13.10 36.65
CA ARG A 171 5.25 14.52 36.77
C ARG A 171 5.17 15.04 38.20
N GLU A 172 4.08 14.68 38.84
CA GLU A 172 3.80 15.14 40.19
C GLU A 172 3.63 13.93 41.10
N PRO A 173 4.21 13.94 42.29
CA PRO A 173 4.04 12.83 43.22
C PRO A 173 2.54 12.65 43.51
N MET A 174 2.09 11.42 43.56
CA MET A 174 0.73 11.08 43.91
C MET A 174 0.45 11.57 45.34
N ILE A 175 -0.68 12.25 45.53
CA ILE A 175 -1.10 12.68 46.87
C ILE A 175 -1.40 11.38 47.66
N PRO A 176 -0.83 11.21 48.84
CA PRO A 176 -1.12 10.07 49.68
C PRO A 176 -2.60 9.99 50.02
N GLU A 177 -3.27 8.94 49.61
CA GLU A 177 -4.63 8.59 49.94
C GLU A 177 -4.62 7.31 50.79
N ALA A 178 -5.81 6.82 51.19
CA ALA A 178 -5.90 5.55 51.84
C ALA A 178 -5.30 4.44 50.95
N PRO A 179 -4.63 3.44 51.54
CA PRO A 179 -4.08 2.33 50.76
C PRO A 179 -5.15 1.68 49.90
N MET A 180 -4.78 1.46 48.63
CA MET A 180 -5.64 0.81 47.63
C MET A 180 -5.01 -0.51 47.20
N HIS A 181 -5.84 -1.51 47.02
CA HIS A 181 -5.43 -2.84 46.54
C HIS A 181 -6.27 -3.23 45.32
N PHE A 182 -5.65 -3.71 44.29
CA PHE A 182 -6.29 -4.15 43.06
C PHE A 182 -5.75 -5.53 42.66
N GLU A 183 -6.65 -6.45 42.34
CA GLU A 183 -6.31 -7.73 41.73
C GLU A 183 -6.59 -7.62 40.20
N VAL A 184 -5.60 -7.92 39.39
CA VAL A 184 -5.76 -7.92 37.92
C VAL A 184 -6.17 -9.33 37.48
N PRO A 185 -7.38 -9.51 36.90
CA PRO A 185 -7.81 -10.83 36.45
C PRO A 185 -6.88 -11.44 35.43
N GLU A 186 -6.72 -12.78 35.43
CA GLU A 186 -5.87 -13.50 34.47
C GLU A 186 -6.29 -13.33 33.00
N ASN A 187 -7.55 -13.01 32.75
CA ASN A 187 -8.14 -12.85 31.42
C ASN A 187 -8.44 -11.38 31.08
N SER A 188 -7.70 -10.44 31.60
CA SER A 188 -7.90 -9.01 31.38
C SER A 188 -6.91 -8.42 30.37
#